data_03dbdd835a741847c35d6beb44c42ad0
#
_entry.id   03dbdd835a741847c35d6beb44c42ad0
#
_cell.length_a   1.000
_cell.length_b   1.000
_cell.length_c   1.000
_cell.angle_alpha   90.00
_cell.angle_beta   90.00
_cell.angle_gamma   90.00
#
_symmetry.space_group_name_H-M   'P 1'
#
loop_
_entity.id
_entity.type
_entity.pdbx_description
1 polymer ?
#
loop_
_entity_poly.entity_id
_entity_poly.type
_entity_poly.pdbx_seq_one_letter_code
_entity_poly.pdbx_strand_id
1 'polypeptide(L)'
;MVPTSRRPAGDRSASRSRQVTAGAIAARAAVKKIGTPYVWGGGSRNGATKGGFDCSGLALYAWSRAGVSLPHYTGSQFTRGSKIPFSRLKEGDLVFFGGGAGDPTHVGIYLKKGVMVHAPKSGDVVRTVDFAHSAYYRARYRGAIRPGK
;
A
#
# COMPACT_ATOMS: atom_id res chain seq x y z
N MET A 1 -42.60 -6.21 -0.85
CA MET A 1 -42.09 -6.34 -0.92
C MET A 1 -41.44 -6.17 -0.86
N VAL A 2 -41.18 -5.89 -1.05
CA VAL A 2 -40.41 -5.95 -1.17
C VAL A 2 -39.82 -5.90 -0.98
N PRO A 3 -39.76 -5.86 -0.79
CA PRO A 3 -39.06 -5.89 -0.62
C PRO A 3 -38.31 -6.09 -0.52
N THR A 4 -38.13 -6.13 -0.57
CA THR A 4 -37.43 -6.37 -0.70
C THR A 4 -36.70 -6.42 -0.95
N SER A 5 -36.86 -6.63 -0.82
CA SER A 5 -36.30 -6.65 -1.23
C SER A 5 -35.78 -6.19 -1.63
N ARG A 6 -36.01 -5.83 -1.62
CA ARG A 6 -35.64 -5.33 -2.28
C ARG A 6 -34.89 -4.78 -2.18
N ARG A 7 -34.39 -5.79 -1.92
CA ARG A 7 -33.59 -4.90 -2.19
C ARG A 7 -33.46 -4.58 -3.50
N PRO A 8 -33.89 -3.77 -3.87
CA PRO A 8 -33.88 -3.38 -5.24
C PRO A 8 -32.52 -3.06 -5.78
N ALA A 9 -32.49 -2.74 -7.05
CA ALA A 9 -31.25 -2.46 -7.75
C ALA A 9 -30.47 -1.33 -7.10
N GLY A 10 -31.14 -0.33 -6.62
CA GLY A 10 -30.48 0.78 -5.94
C GLY A 10 -29.73 0.34 -4.71
N ASP A 11 -30.34 -0.53 -3.94
CA ASP A 11 -29.69 -1.04 -2.76
C ASP A 11 -28.46 -1.83 -3.10
N ARG A 12 -28.55 -2.62 -4.14
CA ARG A 12 -27.45 -3.43 -4.57
C ARG A 12 -26.27 -2.58 -4.99
N SER A 13 -26.54 -1.50 -5.68
CA SER A 13 -25.51 -0.58 -6.11
C SER A 13 -24.84 0.09 -4.92
N ALA A 14 -25.62 0.54 -3.96
CA ALA A 14 -25.09 1.15 -2.76
C ALA A 14 -24.24 0.15 -1.98
N SER A 15 -24.68 -1.10 -1.93
CA SER A 15 -23.93 -2.14 -1.24
C SER A 15 -22.56 -2.33 -1.87
N ARG A 16 -22.51 -2.39 -3.19
CA ARG A 16 -21.24 -2.55 -3.88
C ARG A 16 -20.31 -1.38 -3.63
N SER A 17 -20.83 -0.16 -3.63
CA SER A 17 -19.99 1.01 -3.40
C SER A 17 -19.46 1.07 -1.99
N ARG A 18 -20.15 0.43 -1.06
CA ARG A 18 -19.67 0.35 0.31
C ARG A 18 -18.73 -0.81 0.54
N GLN A 19 -18.65 -1.73 -0.41
CA GLN A 19 -17.70 -2.82 -0.30
C GLN A 19 -16.31 -2.26 -0.53
N VAL A 20 -15.53 -2.31 0.50
CA VAL A 20 -14.19 -1.76 0.46
C VAL A 20 -13.24 -2.88 0.12
N THR A 21 -12.47 -2.71 -0.94
CA THR A 21 -11.49 -3.72 -1.32
C THR A 21 -10.40 -3.80 -0.25
N ALA A 22 -9.69 -4.92 -0.22
CA ALA A 22 -8.56 -5.07 0.69
C ALA A 22 -7.53 -3.97 0.43
N GLY A 23 -7.30 -3.64 -0.84
CA GLY A 23 -6.36 -2.56 -1.18
C GLY A 23 -6.78 -1.21 -0.62
N ALA A 24 -8.08 -0.91 -0.68
CA ALA A 24 -8.57 0.36 -0.13
C ALA A 24 -8.40 0.41 1.39
N ILE A 25 -8.62 -0.72 2.07
CA ILE A 25 -8.41 -0.78 3.52
C ILE A 25 -6.94 -0.53 3.84
N ALA A 26 -6.05 -1.19 3.11
CA ALA A 26 -4.61 -1.02 3.32
C ALA A 26 -4.19 0.42 3.07
N ALA A 27 -4.65 1.02 1.97
CA ALA A 27 -4.29 2.39 1.63
C ALA A 27 -4.77 3.37 2.71
N ARG A 28 -5.99 3.20 3.20
CA ARG A 28 -6.51 4.05 4.27
C ARG A 28 -5.71 3.92 5.55
N ALA A 29 -5.32 2.69 5.89
CA ALA A 29 -4.52 2.46 7.09
C ALA A 29 -3.19 3.19 6.98
N ALA A 30 -2.55 3.13 5.82
CA ALA A 30 -1.28 3.82 5.61
C ALA A 30 -1.44 5.34 5.66
N VAL A 31 -2.49 5.86 5.03
CA VAL A 31 -2.73 7.32 5.00
C VAL A 31 -2.93 7.86 6.41
N LYS A 32 -3.55 7.09 7.29
CA LYS A 32 -3.73 7.52 8.68
C LYS A 32 -2.42 7.65 9.44
N LYS A 33 -1.35 7.12 8.90
CA LYS A 33 -0.02 7.18 9.55
C LYS A 33 0.86 8.30 9.01
N ILE A 34 0.35 9.09 8.07
CA ILE A 34 1.11 10.25 7.56
C ILE A 34 1.52 11.12 8.74
N GLY A 35 2.79 11.52 8.75
CA GLY A 35 3.37 12.30 9.84
C GLY A 35 4.11 11.46 10.87
N THR A 36 3.94 10.14 10.86
CA THR A 36 4.67 9.26 11.79
C THR A 36 6.13 9.20 11.36
N PRO A 37 7.08 9.29 12.30
CA PRO A 37 8.50 9.29 11.95
C PRO A 37 8.93 7.99 11.24
N TYR A 38 9.90 8.12 10.34
CA TYR A 38 10.59 6.98 9.80
C TYR A 38 11.52 6.42 10.88
N VAL A 39 11.44 5.11 11.11
CA VAL A 39 12.34 4.42 12.02
C VAL A 39 12.77 3.12 11.35
N TRP A 40 14.07 2.95 11.15
CA TRP A 40 14.60 1.73 10.53
C TRP A 40 14.16 0.50 11.35
N GLY A 41 13.61 -0.49 10.68
CA GLY A 41 13.09 -1.67 11.35
C GLY A 41 11.74 -1.45 12.01
N GLY A 42 11.15 -0.25 11.94
CA GLY A 42 9.89 0.07 12.60
C GLY A 42 8.68 -0.48 11.86
N GLY A 43 7.64 -0.74 12.64
CA GLY A 43 6.37 -1.19 12.11
C GLY A 43 6.09 -2.66 12.41
N SER A 44 4.83 -2.95 12.71
CA SER A 44 4.37 -4.30 12.97
C SER A 44 2.91 -4.39 12.57
N ARG A 45 2.32 -5.56 12.72
CA ARG A 45 0.89 -5.74 12.47
C ARG A 45 0.03 -4.84 13.35
N ASN A 46 0.56 -4.44 14.49
CA ASN A 46 -0.19 -3.64 15.46
C ASN A 46 0.06 -2.13 15.32
N GLY A 47 0.94 -1.73 14.43
CA GLY A 47 1.23 -0.32 14.23
C GLY A 47 2.70 0.00 14.33
N ALA A 48 3.01 1.24 14.62
CA ALA A 48 4.38 1.71 14.75
C ALA A 48 5.11 0.98 15.88
N THR A 49 6.39 0.73 15.68
CA THR A 49 7.26 0.22 16.74
C THR A 49 8.47 1.14 16.83
N LYS A 50 9.02 1.27 18.03
CA LYS A 50 10.16 2.17 18.26
C LYS A 50 9.85 3.60 17.83
N GLY A 51 8.58 3.96 17.79
CA GLY A 51 8.13 5.29 17.44
C GLY A 51 7.86 5.53 15.97
N GLY A 52 7.97 4.53 15.11
CA GLY A 52 7.72 4.78 13.70
C GLY A 52 7.65 3.54 12.83
N PHE A 53 7.82 3.77 11.53
CA PHE A 53 7.77 2.75 10.49
C PHE A 53 8.96 2.92 9.56
N ASP A 54 9.49 1.81 9.04
CA ASP A 54 10.27 1.90 7.81
C ASP A 54 9.34 1.58 6.63
N CYS A 55 9.87 1.55 5.40
CA CYS A 55 9.02 1.41 4.22
C CYS A 55 8.26 0.09 4.21
N SER A 56 8.94 -1.01 4.46
CA SER A 56 8.31 -2.33 4.47
C SER A 56 7.46 -2.54 5.71
N GLY A 57 7.80 -1.88 6.82
CA GLY A 57 7.00 -1.94 8.05
C GLY A 57 5.64 -1.26 7.88
N LEU A 58 5.62 -0.14 7.16
CA LEU A 58 4.36 0.52 6.84
C LEU A 58 3.49 -0.37 5.94
N ALA A 59 4.09 -0.97 4.92
CA ALA A 59 3.36 -1.87 4.01
C ALA A 59 2.82 -3.08 4.77
N LEU A 60 3.62 -3.66 5.65
CA LEU A 60 3.20 -4.79 6.47
C LEU A 60 2.00 -4.42 7.34
N TYR A 61 2.10 -3.28 8.02
CA TYR A 61 1.02 -2.82 8.88
C TYR A 61 -0.25 -2.58 8.09
N ALA A 62 -0.13 -1.84 6.97
CA ALA A 62 -1.28 -1.48 6.16
C ALA A 62 -2.05 -2.71 5.69
N TRP A 63 -1.33 -3.70 5.13
CA TRP A 63 -1.99 -4.89 4.63
C TRP A 63 -2.46 -5.81 5.75
N SER A 64 -1.84 -5.76 6.93
CA SER A 64 -2.37 -6.51 8.08
C SER A 64 -3.76 -6.01 8.45
N ARG A 65 -4.03 -4.72 8.27
CA ARG A 65 -5.38 -4.17 8.51
C ARG A 65 -6.42 -4.72 7.54
N ALA A 66 -5.97 -5.16 6.39
CA ALA A 66 -6.83 -5.78 5.39
C ALA A 66 -6.84 -7.31 5.51
N GLY A 67 -6.23 -7.85 6.54
CA GLY A 67 -6.24 -9.29 6.79
C GLY A 67 -5.18 -10.07 6.05
N VAL A 68 -4.19 -9.39 5.47
CA VAL A 68 -3.13 -10.05 4.71
C VAL A 68 -1.82 -9.93 5.45
N SER A 69 -1.15 -11.06 5.65
CA SER A 69 0.12 -11.11 6.37
C SER A 69 1.27 -10.96 5.38
N LEU A 70 2.18 -10.02 5.65
CA LEU A 70 3.36 -9.79 4.82
C LEU A 70 4.61 -9.89 5.68
N PRO A 71 5.72 -10.36 5.11
CA PRO A 71 6.99 -10.33 5.82
C PRO A 71 7.50 -8.89 5.94
N HIS A 72 8.37 -8.62 6.92
CA HIS A 72 8.93 -7.30 7.13
C HIS A 72 10.26 -7.17 6.36
N TYR A 73 10.19 -7.31 5.03
CA TYR A 73 11.35 -7.17 4.17
C TYR A 73 10.87 -6.87 2.76
N THR A 74 11.37 -5.79 2.20
CA THR A 74 10.93 -5.29 0.89
C THR A 74 11.07 -6.36 -0.21
N GLY A 75 12.21 -7.02 -0.25
CA GLY A 75 12.46 -8.04 -1.28
C GLY A 75 11.46 -9.19 -1.19
N SER A 76 11.12 -9.62 0.02
CA SER A 76 10.15 -10.70 0.20
C SER A 76 8.75 -10.24 -0.17
N GLN A 77 8.41 -9.00 0.15
CA GLN A 77 7.09 -8.46 -0.20
C GLN A 77 6.90 -8.42 -1.70
N PHE A 78 7.96 -8.18 -2.44
CA PHE A 78 7.91 -8.07 -3.90
C PHE A 78 7.37 -9.34 -4.57
N THR A 79 7.45 -10.47 -3.90
CA THR A 79 7.01 -11.75 -4.46
C THR A 79 5.69 -12.23 -3.83
N ARG A 80 5.02 -11.42 -3.05
CA ARG A 80 3.86 -11.84 -2.26
C ARG A 80 2.53 -11.43 -2.86
N GLY A 81 2.38 -11.56 -4.16
CA GLY A 81 1.09 -11.28 -4.77
C GLY A 81 1.17 -11.28 -6.28
N SER A 82 0.07 -10.92 -6.91
CA SER A 82 -0.01 -10.86 -8.36
C SER A 82 0.74 -9.63 -8.88
N LYS A 83 1.52 -9.82 -9.92
CA LYS A 83 2.21 -8.69 -10.55
C LYS A 83 1.21 -7.81 -11.27
N ILE A 84 1.33 -6.50 -11.08
CA ILE A 84 0.39 -5.53 -11.63
C ILE A 84 1.14 -4.59 -12.58
N PRO A 85 0.72 -4.49 -13.83
CA PRO A 85 1.33 -3.53 -14.75
C PRO A 85 1.08 -2.11 -14.27
N PHE A 86 1.99 -1.20 -14.57
CA PHE A 86 1.88 0.20 -14.16
C PHE A 86 0.53 0.80 -14.58
N SER A 87 0.06 0.47 -15.78
CA SER A 87 -1.20 1.01 -16.30
C SER A 87 -2.44 0.50 -15.57
N ARG A 88 -2.29 -0.49 -14.70
CA ARG A 88 -3.42 -1.08 -13.97
C ARG A 88 -3.31 -0.95 -12.46
N LEU A 89 -2.46 -0.06 -12.02
CA LEU A 89 -2.32 0.18 -10.58
C LEU A 89 -3.64 0.59 -9.96
N LYS A 90 -3.92 0.02 -8.79
CA LYS A 90 -5.11 0.35 -8.00
C LYS A 90 -4.70 0.63 -6.58
N GLU A 91 -5.57 1.33 -5.89
CA GLU A 91 -5.37 1.69 -4.48
C GLU A 91 -4.95 0.48 -3.65
N GLY A 92 -3.88 0.64 -2.90
CA GLY A 92 -3.35 -0.41 -2.05
C GLY A 92 -2.25 -1.24 -2.67
N ASP A 93 -2.08 -1.22 -3.98
CA ASP A 93 -1.00 -1.98 -4.62
C ASP A 93 0.34 -1.52 -4.07
N LEU A 94 1.25 -2.46 -3.91
CA LEU A 94 2.60 -2.13 -3.46
C LEU A 94 3.47 -1.84 -4.67
N VAL A 95 4.15 -0.70 -4.64
CA VAL A 95 5.04 -0.27 -5.72
C VAL A 95 6.46 -0.28 -5.21
N PHE A 96 7.37 -0.80 -6.02
CA PHE A 96 8.73 -1.12 -5.59
C PHE A 96 9.78 -0.37 -6.40
N PHE A 97 10.89 -0.05 -5.74
CA PHE A 97 11.94 0.79 -6.32
C PHE A 97 13.31 0.32 -5.88
N GLY A 98 14.31 0.59 -6.72
CA GLY A 98 15.71 0.44 -6.35
C GLY A 98 16.24 -0.98 -6.46
N GLY A 99 17.47 -1.13 -6.07
CA GLY A 99 18.12 -2.44 -6.00
C GLY A 99 18.73 -2.96 -7.30
N GLY A 100 18.64 -2.21 -8.37
CA GLY A 100 19.21 -2.63 -9.64
C GLY A 100 18.61 -3.96 -10.09
N ALA A 101 19.45 -4.98 -10.29
CA ALA A 101 18.98 -6.31 -10.67
C ALA A 101 18.63 -7.20 -9.47
N GLY A 102 18.96 -6.74 -8.26
CA GLY A 102 18.69 -7.51 -7.05
C GLY A 102 17.31 -7.23 -6.49
N ASP A 103 17.13 -7.51 -5.21
CA ASP A 103 15.87 -7.20 -4.54
C ASP A 103 15.63 -5.70 -4.53
N PRO A 104 14.38 -5.26 -4.68
CA PRO A 104 14.09 -3.85 -4.52
C PRO A 104 14.39 -3.41 -3.09
N THR A 105 14.75 -2.15 -2.93
CA THR A 105 15.17 -1.60 -1.64
C THR A 105 14.14 -0.66 -1.03
N HIS A 106 13.09 -0.32 -1.77
CA HIS A 106 12.07 0.59 -1.28
C HIS A 106 10.69 0.16 -1.75
N VAL A 107 9.67 0.42 -0.93
CA VAL A 107 8.30 0.08 -1.25
C VAL A 107 7.38 1.20 -0.78
N GLY A 108 6.34 1.47 -1.55
CA GLY A 108 5.27 2.38 -1.17
C GLY A 108 3.93 1.75 -1.45
N ILE A 109 2.88 2.39 -0.98
CA ILE A 109 1.51 1.93 -1.15
C ILE A 109 0.80 2.90 -2.10
N TYR A 110 0.34 2.38 -3.21
CA TYR A 110 -0.29 3.20 -4.24
C TYR A 110 -1.61 3.78 -3.76
N LEU A 111 -1.85 5.03 -4.04
CA LEU A 111 -3.12 5.68 -3.75
C LEU A 111 -3.94 5.89 -5.01
N LYS A 112 -3.56 6.84 -5.84
CA LYS A 112 -4.20 7.13 -7.10
C LYS A 112 -3.38 8.13 -7.89
N LYS A 113 -3.59 8.18 -9.19
CA LYS A 113 -3.01 9.21 -10.08
C LYS A 113 -1.49 9.34 -9.94
N GLY A 114 -0.83 8.22 -9.75
CA GLY A 114 0.63 8.22 -9.67
C GLY A 114 1.19 8.58 -8.33
N VAL A 115 0.35 8.65 -7.29
CA VAL A 115 0.77 9.03 -5.94
C VAL A 115 0.82 7.80 -5.05
N MET A 116 1.87 7.71 -4.23
CA MET A 116 1.98 6.67 -3.22
C MET A 116 2.16 7.30 -1.85
N VAL A 117 1.83 6.54 -0.80
CA VAL A 117 2.19 6.88 0.57
C VAL A 117 3.32 5.94 0.98
N HIS A 118 4.33 6.46 1.65
CA HIS A 118 5.50 5.67 2.02
C HIS A 118 6.25 6.27 3.21
N ALA A 119 7.12 5.46 3.80
CA ALA A 119 8.06 5.91 4.82
C ALA A 119 9.42 6.00 4.14
N PRO A 120 9.88 7.21 3.74
CA PRO A 120 10.98 7.34 2.79
C PRO A 120 12.37 7.05 3.34
N LYS A 121 12.74 7.64 4.46
CA LYS A 121 14.12 7.52 4.96
C LYS A 121 14.25 8.13 6.34
N SER A 122 15.36 7.83 7.00
CA SER A 122 15.66 8.40 8.31
C SER A 122 15.64 9.93 8.26
N GLY A 123 15.06 10.53 9.28
CA GLY A 123 14.92 11.98 9.34
C GLY A 123 13.66 12.51 8.69
N ASP A 124 12.88 11.64 8.08
CA ASP A 124 11.64 12.03 7.42
C ASP A 124 10.46 11.37 8.13
N VAL A 125 9.27 11.59 7.60
CA VAL A 125 8.03 11.03 8.14
C VAL A 125 7.29 10.30 7.03
N VAL A 126 6.31 9.50 7.39
CA VAL A 126 5.39 8.89 6.43
C VAL A 126 4.71 10.05 5.69
N ARG A 127 4.73 9.97 4.37
CA ARG A 127 4.21 11.06 3.54
C ARG A 127 3.82 10.54 2.16
N THR A 128 3.17 11.37 1.38
CA THR A 128 2.84 11.03 -0.01
C THR A 128 3.87 11.62 -0.95
N VAL A 129 3.99 11.00 -2.12
CA VAL A 129 4.82 11.54 -3.20
C VAL A 129 4.20 11.12 -4.53
N ASP A 130 4.24 12.02 -5.50
CA ASP A 130 3.82 11.70 -6.88
C ASP A 130 5.00 11.05 -7.58
N PHE A 131 5.11 9.73 -7.43
CA PHE A 131 6.26 9.01 -7.98
C PHE A 131 6.17 8.89 -9.50
N ALA A 132 4.97 8.91 -10.06
CA ALA A 132 4.80 8.73 -11.50
C ALA A 132 5.38 9.90 -12.29
N HIS A 133 5.44 11.09 -11.69
CA HIS A 133 5.99 12.28 -12.33
C HIS A 133 7.33 12.70 -11.76
N SER A 134 7.98 11.80 -11.02
CA SER A 134 9.29 12.04 -10.43
C SER A 134 10.36 11.30 -11.23
N ALA A 135 11.31 12.04 -11.79
CA ALA A 135 12.41 11.40 -12.52
C ALA A 135 13.18 10.45 -11.62
N TYR A 136 13.36 10.84 -10.35
CA TYR A 136 14.06 10.01 -9.38
C TYR A 136 13.37 8.66 -9.22
N TYR A 137 12.07 8.65 -8.93
CA TYR A 137 11.33 7.41 -8.69
C TYR A 137 11.11 6.62 -9.98
N ARG A 138 10.82 7.29 -11.08
CA ARG A 138 10.62 6.58 -12.35
C ARG A 138 11.86 5.83 -12.78
N ALA A 139 13.02 6.42 -12.57
CA ALA A 139 14.28 5.76 -12.93
C ALA A 139 14.54 4.52 -12.07
N ARG A 140 13.94 4.44 -10.90
CA ARG A 140 14.16 3.36 -9.95
C ARG A 140 13.01 2.37 -9.86
N TYR A 141 11.95 2.59 -10.60
CA TYR A 141 10.76 1.75 -10.53
C TYR A 141 11.04 0.32 -10.92
N ARG A 142 10.60 -0.62 -10.11
CA ARG A 142 10.85 -2.05 -10.31
C ARG A 142 9.59 -2.85 -10.61
N GLY A 143 8.43 -2.29 -10.37
CA GLY A 143 7.18 -3.00 -10.59
C GLY A 143 6.26 -2.90 -9.40
N ALA A 144 5.15 -3.59 -9.48
CA ALA A 144 4.12 -3.55 -8.45
C ALA A 144 3.50 -4.92 -8.25
N ILE A 145 3.00 -5.17 -7.04
CA ILE A 145 2.23 -6.38 -6.78
C ILE A 145 0.96 -6.02 -6.03
N ARG A 146 -0.01 -6.92 -6.10
CA ARG A 146 -1.24 -6.80 -5.32
C ARG A 146 -1.29 -7.97 -4.37
N PRO A 147 -1.06 -7.74 -3.06
CA PRO A 147 -1.10 -8.80 -2.07
C PRO A 147 -2.48 -9.43 -1.95
N GLY A 148 -2.55 -10.57 -1.29
CA GLY A 148 -3.81 -11.18 -0.95
C GLY A 148 -4.14 -12.44 -1.71
N LYS A 149 -3.34 -12.78 -2.68
CA LYS A 149 -3.59 -14.00 -3.44
C LYS A 149 -2.36 -14.85 -3.55
#